data_a5f56bef4b3664e962a48623e5be2f0a
#
_entry.id   a5f56bef4b3664e962a48623e5be2f0a
#
_cell.length_a   1.000
_cell.length_b   1.000
_cell.length_c   1.000
_cell.angle_alpha   90.00
_cell.angle_beta   90.00
_cell.angle_gamma   90.00
#
_symmetry.space_group_name_H-M   'P 1'
#
loop_
_entity.id
_entity.type
_entity.pdbx_description
1 polymer ?
#
loop_
_entity_poly.entity_id
_entity_poly.type
_entity_poly.pdbx_seq_one_letter_code
_entity_poly.pdbx_strand_id
1 'polypeptide(L)'
;MKLSHLDRNNHPKMVDVSDKNITSRIATASGMIYMSQEAFDVIKNNTAKKGPVLQTAIVAAIMGAKKTSEIIPMCHPLMLSKVETDIVEFVKECAFKLIVTVKCEGKTGVEMEALSGVSIGLLTIYDMIKAVDKSMRITDIVLESKEGGKSGKFVRS
;
A
#
# COMPACT_ATOMS: atom_id res chain seq x y z
N MET A 1 -6.11 27.10 -10.66
CA MET A 1 -6.14 25.64 -10.71
C MET A 1 -7.58 25.17 -10.56
N LYS A 2 -8.13 24.40 -11.49
CA LYS A 2 -9.52 23.91 -11.41
C LYS A 2 -9.54 22.62 -10.58
N LEU A 3 -10.29 22.60 -9.49
CA LEU A 3 -10.41 21.43 -8.63
C LEU A 3 -11.31 20.38 -9.30
N SER A 4 -10.76 19.22 -9.65
CA SER A 4 -11.45 18.17 -10.41
C SER A 4 -12.41 17.33 -9.57
N HIS A 5 -12.20 17.27 -8.25
CA HIS A 5 -13.00 16.49 -7.29
C HIS A 5 -14.09 17.30 -6.57
N LEU A 6 -14.43 18.48 -7.08
CA LEU A 6 -15.55 19.28 -6.60
C LEU A 6 -16.56 19.51 -7.72
N ASP A 7 -17.84 19.49 -7.38
CA ASP A 7 -18.92 19.92 -8.28
C ASP A 7 -19.09 21.46 -8.29
N ARG A 8 -20.11 21.97 -8.97
CA ARG A 8 -20.39 23.42 -9.05
C ARG A 8 -20.79 24.05 -7.71
N ASN A 9 -21.21 23.21 -6.75
CA ASN A 9 -21.65 23.63 -5.41
C ASN A 9 -20.56 23.37 -4.34
N ASN A 10 -19.30 23.10 -4.76
CA ASN A 10 -18.19 22.71 -3.88
C ASN A 10 -18.40 21.39 -3.10
N HIS A 11 -19.27 20.52 -3.58
CA HIS A 11 -19.43 19.21 -2.99
C HIS A 11 -18.39 18.22 -3.56
N PRO A 12 -17.82 17.34 -2.72
CA PRO A 12 -16.91 16.30 -3.19
C PRO A 12 -17.60 15.39 -4.22
N LYS A 13 -16.89 15.07 -5.29
CA LYS A 13 -17.33 14.12 -6.31
C LYS A 13 -16.18 13.27 -6.84
N MET A 14 -16.47 12.04 -7.22
CA MET A 14 -15.57 11.21 -7.98
C MET A 14 -15.46 11.74 -9.42
N VAL A 15 -14.23 11.80 -9.96
CA VAL A 15 -13.99 12.31 -11.32
C VAL A 15 -14.58 11.37 -12.36
N ASP A 16 -15.26 11.91 -13.37
CA ASP A 16 -15.67 11.14 -14.54
C ASP A 16 -14.46 10.77 -15.40
N VAL A 17 -14.28 9.49 -15.64
CA VAL A 17 -13.19 8.93 -16.45
C VAL A 17 -13.71 8.20 -17.69
N SER A 18 -14.99 8.37 -18.06
CA SER A 18 -15.62 7.68 -19.18
C SER A 18 -14.86 7.86 -20.49
N ASP A 19 -14.40 9.09 -20.76
CA ASP A 19 -13.70 9.45 -22.00
C ASP A 19 -12.20 9.12 -22.00
N LYS A 20 -11.67 8.55 -20.91
CA LYS A 20 -10.26 8.15 -20.85
C LYS A 20 -10.04 6.79 -21.50
N ASN A 21 -8.97 6.67 -22.25
CA ASN A 21 -8.53 5.39 -22.80
C ASN A 21 -8.06 4.44 -21.69
N ILE A 22 -8.31 3.16 -21.89
CA ILE A 22 -7.73 2.09 -21.08
C ILE A 22 -6.26 1.99 -21.44
N THR A 23 -5.39 2.06 -20.44
CA THR A 23 -3.93 1.91 -20.60
C THR A 23 -3.38 1.02 -19.50
N SER A 24 -2.22 0.40 -19.77
CA SER A 24 -1.49 -0.35 -18.73
C SER A 24 -0.98 0.63 -17.66
N ARG A 25 -1.20 0.29 -16.41
CA ARG A 25 -0.84 1.07 -15.23
C ARG A 25 -0.06 0.21 -14.27
N ILE A 26 1.03 0.74 -13.75
CA ILE A 26 1.82 0.11 -12.70
C ILE A 26 2.20 1.15 -11.66
N ALA A 27 2.16 0.79 -10.40
CA ALA A 27 2.65 1.61 -9.30
C ALA A 27 3.31 0.75 -8.24
N THR A 28 4.38 1.26 -7.65
CA THR A 28 5.08 0.65 -6.52
C THR A 28 5.10 1.64 -5.36
N ALA A 29 4.69 1.17 -4.20
CA ALA A 29 4.76 1.89 -2.94
C ALA A 29 5.59 1.11 -1.93
N SER A 30 6.11 1.77 -0.93
CA SER A 30 6.80 1.12 0.19
C SER A 30 6.51 1.82 1.51
N GLY A 31 6.83 1.14 2.61
CA GLY A 31 6.75 1.70 3.96
C GLY A 31 7.58 0.89 4.93
N MET A 32 7.86 1.46 6.08
CA MET A 32 8.71 0.87 7.11
C MET A 32 7.92 0.61 8.39
N ILE A 33 8.31 -0.44 9.12
CA ILE A 33 7.92 -0.63 10.51
C ILE A 33 9.16 -0.90 11.34
N TYR A 34 9.37 -0.09 12.37
CA TYR A 34 10.45 -0.22 13.36
C TYR A 34 9.89 -0.82 14.65
N MET A 35 10.68 -1.62 15.32
CA MET A 35 10.25 -2.34 16.52
C MET A 35 11.42 -2.60 17.48
N SER A 36 11.10 -3.11 18.67
CA SER A 36 12.13 -3.59 19.60
C SER A 36 12.85 -4.82 19.04
N GLN A 37 14.04 -5.09 19.57
CA GLN A 37 14.80 -6.30 19.22
C GLN A 37 13.99 -7.56 19.52
N GLU A 38 13.29 -7.60 20.66
CA GLU A 38 12.44 -8.75 21.05
C GLU A 38 11.34 -9.00 19.99
N ALA A 39 10.63 -7.96 19.56
CA ALA A 39 9.58 -8.07 18.53
C ALA A 39 10.15 -8.54 17.18
N PHE A 40 11.31 -8.00 16.81
CA PHE A 40 11.99 -8.40 15.58
C PHE A 40 12.39 -9.88 15.61
N ASP A 41 12.96 -10.36 16.72
CA ASP A 41 13.37 -11.76 16.89
C ASP A 41 12.16 -12.71 16.89
N VAL A 42 11.04 -12.32 17.49
CA VAL A 42 9.79 -13.08 17.44
C VAL A 42 9.30 -13.28 16.00
N ILE A 43 9.40 -12.26 15.18
CA ILE A 43 9.04 -12.36 13.75
C ILE A 43 10.04 -13.24 13.00
N LYS A 44 11.33 -12.99 13.17
CA LYS A 44 12.42 -13.74 12.51
C LYS A 44 12.38 -15.22 12.81
N ASN A 45 12.13 -15.58 14.06
CA ASN A 45 12.11 -16.97 14.53
C ASN A 45 10.72 -17.63 14.33
N ASN A 46 9.76 -16.90 13.79
CA ASN A 46 8.39 -17.36 13.55
C ASN A 46 7.71 -17.90 14.82
N THR A 47 7.90 -17.21 15.95
CA THR A 47 7.40 -17.61 17.28
C THR A 47 6.22 -16.76 17.76
N ALA A 48 5.66 -15.92 16.90
CA ALA A 48 4.51 -15.09 17.23
C ALA A 48 3.28 -15.94 17.55
N LYS A 49 2.59 -15.60 18.64
CA LYS A 49 1.39 -16.34 19.10
C LYS A 49 0.25 -16.34 18.08
N LYS A 50 0.16 -15.32 17.24
CA LYS A 50 -0.86 -15.19 16.19
C LYS A 50 -0.49 -15.89 14.86
N GLY A 51 0.67 -16.58 14.81
CA GLY A 51 1.12 -17.32 13.63
C GLY A 51 2.11 -16.53 12.76
N PRO A 52 2.27 -16.92 11.48
CA PRO A 52 3.31 -16.39 10.59
C PRO A 52 3.01 -14.94 10.20
N VAL A 53 3.75 -13.99 10.79
CA VAL A 53 3.49 -12.55 10.70
C VAL A 53 3.67 -12.00 9.28
N LEU A 54 4.83 -12.27 8.67
CA LEU A 54 5.15 -11.69 7.36
C LEU A 54 4.25 -12.24 6.26
N GLN A 55 3.96 -13.54 6.28
CA GLN A 55 3.04 -14.17 5.32
C GLN A 55 1.62 -13.61 5.45
N THR A 56 1.16 -13.41 6.68
CA THR A 56 -0.15 -12.79 6.93
C THR A 56 -0.19 -11.34 6.46
N ALA A 57 0.89 -10.59 6.66
CA ALA A 57 1.03 -9.22 6.17
C ALA A 57 1.00 -9.13 4.63
N ILE A 58 1.62 -10.09 3.94
CA ILE A 58 1.58 -10.19 2.48
C ILE A 58 0.14 -10.38 1.99
N VAL A 59 -0.59 -11.33 2.57
CA VAL A 59 -2.01 -11.55 2.22
C VAL A 59 -2.85 -10.32 2.51
N ALA A 60 -2.63 -9.67 3.67
CA ALA A 60 -3.33 -8.45 4.04
C ALA A 60 -3.03 -7.29 3.08
N ALA A 61 -1.79 -7.15 2.62
CA ALA A 61 -1.41 -6.14 1.63
C ALA A 61 -2.15 -6.36 0.29
N ILE A 62 -2.25 -7.59 -0.17
CA ILE A 62 -3.03 -7.94 -1.38
C ILE A 62 -4.51 -7.58 -1.17
N MET A 63 -5.09 -7.93 -0.03
CA MET A 63 -6.48 -7.58 0.29
C MET A 63 -6.68 -6.06 0.37
N GLY A 64 -5.76 -5.33 1.00
CA GLY A 64 -5.80 -3.88 1.09
C GLY A 64 -5.77 -3.20 -0.28
N ALA A 65 -4.90 -3.66 -1.18
CA ALA A 65 -4.87 -3.18 -2.56
C ALA A 65 -6.21 -3.41 -3.28
N LYS A 66 -6.80 -4.61 -3.14
CA LYS A 66 -8.07 -4.98 -3.80
C LYS A 66 -9.28 -4.21 -3.25
N LYS A 67 -9.22 -3.74 -2.00
CA LYS A 67 -10.33 -3.04 -1.32
C LYS A 67 -10.19 -1.52 -1.28
N THR A 68 -9.23 -0.97 -1.99
CA THR A 68 -8.93 0.47 -1.96
C THR A 68 -10.14 1.35 -2.23
N SER A 69 -10.94 1.04 -3.25
CA SER A 69 -12.14 1.83 -3.58
C SER A 69 -13.24 1.76 -2.53
N GLU A 70 -13.23 0.74 -1.65
CA GLU A 70 -14.20 0.63 -0.56
C GLU A 70 -13.83 1.50 0.66
N ILE A 71 -12.55 1.91 0.79
CA ILE A 71 -12.04 2.66 1.94
C ILE A 71 -11.55 4.07 1.59
N ILE A 72 -11.18 4.34 0.34
CA ILE A 72 -10.76 5.66 -0.12
C ILE A 72 -11.88 6.29 -0.95
N PRO A 73 -12.56 7.34 -0.46
CA PRO A 73 -13.86 7.78 -1.00
C PRO A 73 -13.88 8.11 -2.48
N MET A 74 -12.79 8.70 -3.02
CA MET A 74 -12.77 9.18 -4.41
C MET A 74 -12.05 8.23 -5.37
N CYS A 75 -11.65 7.04 -4.90
CA CYS A 75 -11.05 6.02 -5.75
C CYS A 75 -12.12 5.27 -6.56
N HIS A 76 -11.83 5.08 -7.84
CA HIS A 76 -12.63 4.22 -8.71
C HIS A 76 -12.34 2.75 -8.41
N PRO A 77 -13.34 1.86 -8.48
CA PRO A 77 -13.10 0.43 -8.43
C PRO A 77 -12.31 -0.01 -9.67
N LEU A 78 -11.24 -0.76 -9.46
CA LEU A 78 -10.34 -1.23 -10.52
C LEU A 78 -10.19 -2.75 -10.44
N MET A 79 -10.15 -3.40 -11.60
CA MET A 79 -9.79 -4.81 -11.72
C MET A 79 -8.26 -4.92 -11.79
N LEU A 80 -7.64 -5.31 -10.69
CA LEU A 80 -6.19 -5.47 -10.61
C LEU A 80 -5.76 -6.75 -11.33
N SER A 81 -4.76 -6.65 -12.20
CA SER A 81 -4.18 -7.80 -12.90
C SER A 81 -3.03 -8.43 -12.13
N LYS A 82 -2.34 -7.66 -11.26
CA LYS A 82 -1.24 -8.15 -10.43
C LYS A 82 -1.13 -7.33 -9.16
N VAL A 83 -0.92 -8.00 -8.03
CA VAL A 83 -0.42 -7.42 -6.78
C VAL A 83 0.74 -8.28 -6.32
N GLU A 84 1.91 -7.68 -6.21
CA GLU A 84 3.15 -8.31 -5.79
C GLU A 84 3.69 -7.60 -4.56
N THR A 85 4.21 -8.37 -3.62
CA THR A 85 4.72 -7.85 -2.35
C THR A 85 6.09 -8.41 -2.08
N ASP A 86 7.00 -7.53 -1.65
CA ASP A 86 8.32 -7.88 -1.15
C ASP A 86 8.53 -7.35 0.25
N ILE A 87 9.31 -8.07 1.06
CA ILE A 87 9.70 -7.65 2.39
C ILE A 87 11.22 -7.68 2.51
N VAL A 88 11.78 -6.54 2.91
CA VAL A 88 13.21 -6.38 3.16
C VAL A 88 13.45 -6.22 4.65
N GLU A 89 14.38 -7.01 5.19
CA GLU A 89 14.78 -6.97 6.60
C GLU A 89 15.93 -6.01 6.80
N PHE A 90 15.82 -5.18 7.83
CA PHE A 90 16.86 -4.29 8.33
C PHE A 90 17.25 -4.73 9.75
N VAL A 91 18.17 -5.69 9.83
CA VAL A 91 18.51 -6.36 11.10
C VAL A 91 19.08 -5.39 12.14
N LYS A 92 19.97 -4.47 11.73
CA LYS A 92 20.58 -3.50 12.65
C LYS A 92 19.58 -2.51 13.22
N GLU A 93 18.58 -2.14 12.45
CA GLU A 93 17.55 -1.17 12.79
C GLU A 93 16.31 -1.82 13.43
N CYS A 94 16.27 -3.15 13.53
CA CYS A 94 15.09 -3.91 13.95
C CYS A 94 13.84 -3.47 13.18
N ALA A 95 13.92 -3.51 11.85
CA ALA A 95 12.86 -3.00 10.99
C ALA A 95 12.59 -3.90 9.79
N PHE A 96 11.38 -3.80 9.25
CA PHE A 96 10.99 -4.38 7.98
C PHE A 96 10.49 -3.30 7.03
N LYS A 97 10.88 -3.39 5.77
CA LYS A 97 10.32 -2.60 4.67
C LYS A 97 9.35 -3.48 3.88
N LEU A 98 8.11 -3.06 3.78
CA LEU A 98 7.12 -3.69 2.90
C LEU A 98 7.05 -2.90 1.60
N ILE A 99 7.13 -3.59 0.47
CA ILE A 99 7.05 -3.04 -0.88
C ILE A 99 5.86 -3.69 -1.57
N VAL A 100 4.99 -2.89 -2.18
CA VAL A 100 3.82 -3.38 -2.91
C VAL A 100 3.81 -2.80 -4.30
N THR A 101 3.78 -3.68 -5.31
CA THR A 101 3.65 -3.32 -6.71
C THR A 101 2.30 -3.80 -7.23
N VAL A 102 1.54 -2.88 -7.82
CA VAL A 102 0.21 -3.15 -8.36
C VAL A 102 0.19 -2.85 -9.86
N LYS A 103 -0.46 -3.70 -10.62
CA LYS A 103 -0.69 -3.51 -12.06
C LYS A 103 -2.16 -3.67 -12.41
N CYS A 104 -2.65 -2.83 -13.30
CA CYS A 104 -3.97 -3.00 -13.94
C CYS A 104 -3.97 -2.44 -15.36
N GLU A 105 -5.00 -2.79 -16.10
CA GLU A 105 -5.41 -2.10 -17.31
C GLU A 105 -6.65 -1.26 -16.99
N GLY A 106 -6.52 0.06 -17.06
CA GLY A 106 -7.59 0.92 -16.56
C GLY A 106 -7.49 2.38 -17.00
N LYS A 107 -8.51 3.13 -16.62
CA LYS A 107 -8.66 4.56 -16.94
C LYS A 107 -8.01 5.49 -15.91
N THR A 108 -7.66 4.95 -14.74
CA THR A 108 -6.98 5.67 -13.65
C THR A 108 -5.69 4.95 -13.24
N GLY A 109 -4.81 5.65 -12.53
CA GLY A 109 -3.62 5.05 -11.92
C GLY A 109 -3.96 4.12 -10.75
N VAL A 110 -2.96 3.35 -10.33
CA VAL A 110 -3.06 2.36 -9.22
C VAL A 110 -2.18 2.74 -8.04
N GLU A 111 -1.84 4.01 -7.91
CA GLU A 111 -1.00 4.52 -6.82
C GLU A 111 -1.65 4.27 -5.45
N MET A 112 -2.97 4.51 -5.36
CA MET A 112 -3.70 4.35 -4.10
C MET A 112 -3.81 2.87 -3.70
N GLU A 113 -3.96 1.98 -4.66
CA GLU A 113 -3.96 0.54 -4.43
C GLU A 113 -2.62 0.06 -3.87
N ALA A 114 -1.50 0.56 -4.40
CA ALA A 114 -0.18 0.24 -3.87
C ALA A 114 0.03 0.80 -2.45
N LEU A 115 -0.34 2.06 -2.21
CA LEU A 115 -0.25 2.70 -0.90
C LEU A 115 -1.16 2.05 0.15
N SER A 116 -2.40 1.70 -0.23
CA SER A 116 -3.33 0.97 0.66
C SER A 116 -2.79 -0.41 1.01
N GLY A 117 -2.22 -1.12 0.04
CA GLY A 117 -1.59 -2.41 0.27
C GLY A 117 -0.46 -2.32 1.31
N VAL A 118 0.46 -1.37 1.16
CA VAL A 118 1.54 -1.12 2.13
C VAL A 118 0.96 -0.82 3.51
N SER A 119 -0.01 0.09 3.58
CA SER A 119 -0.60 0.53 4.86
C SER A 119 -1.26 -0.63 5.61
N ILE A 120 -2.07 -1.43 4.94
CA ILE A 120 -2.77 -2.57 5.55
C ILE A 120 -1.79 -3.69 5.91
N GLY A 121 -0.78 -3.95 5.09
CA GLY A 121 0.26 -4.93 5.41
C GLY A 121 1.05 -4.56 6.68
N LEU A 122 1.49 -3.31 6.78
CA LEU A 122 2.21 -2.81 7.98
C LEU A 122 1.33 -2.78 9.23
N LEU A 123 0.07 -2.38 9.12
CA LEU A 123 -0.90 -2.46 10.22
C LEU A 123 -1.13 -3.91 10.68
N THR A 124 -1.08 -4.86 9.77
CA THR A 124 -1.21 -6.29 10.11
C THR A 124 -0.01 -6.77 10.91
N ILE A 125 1.22 -6.37 10.54
CA ILE A 125 2.41 -6.65 11.36
C ILE A 125 2.22 -6.07 12.76
N TYR A 126 1.80 -4.80 12.86
CA TYR A 126 1.55 -4.14 14.14
C TYR A 126 0.52 -4.91 14.97
N ASP A 127 -0.64 -5.27 14.42
CA ASP A 127 -1.68 -6.02 15.15
C ASP A 127 -1.19 -7.35 15.68
N MET A 128 -0.40 -8.07 14.88
CA MET A 128 0.07 -9.41 15.25
C MET A 128 1.13 -9.39 16.35
N ILE A 129 1.89 -8.30 16.48
CA ILE A 129 3.06 -8.18 17.38
C ILE A 129 2.82 -7.20 18.54
N LYS A 130 1.76 -6.41 18.55
CA LYS A 130 1.49 -5.39 19.58
C LYS A 130 1.44 -5.92 21.02
N ALA A 131 1.27 -7.23 21.22
CA ALA A 131 1.34 -7.84 22.54
C ALA A 131 2.80 -7.89 23.06
N VAL A 132 3.79 -7.93 22.16
CA VAL A 132 5.23 -7.92 22.48
C VAL A 132 5.74 -6.49 22.55
N ASP A 133 5.39 -5.65 21.57
CA ASP A 133 5.85 -4.28 21.49
C ASP A 133 4.74 -3.36 20.99
N LYS A 134 4.25 -2.45 21.84
CA LYS A 134 3.26 -1.43 21.46
C LYS A 134 3.89 -0.16 20.90
N SER A 135 5.21 0.00 21.06
CA SER A 135 5.94 1.20 20.63
C SER A 135 6.35 1.16 19.16
N MET A 136 6.02 0.10 18.43
CA MET A 136 6.31 -0.02 17.01
C MET A 136 5.87 1.22 16.23
N ARG A 137 6.69 1.63 15.29
CA ARG A 137 6.45 2.83 14.49
C ARG A 137 6.36 2.49 13.02
N ILE A 138 5.19 2.73 12.43
CA ILE A 138 4.97 2.68 10.99
C ILE A 138 5.32 4.05 10.43
N THR A 139 6.17 4.11 9.41
CA THR A 139 6.68 5.35 8.83
C THR A 139 7.04 5.19 7.36
N ASP A 140 7.36 6.31 6.70
CA ASP A 140 7.86 6.35 5.33
C ASP A 140 6.98 5.60 4.32
N ILE A 141 5.66 5.69 4.50
CA ILE A 141 4.72 5.17 3.51
C ILE A 141 4.71 6.15 2.34
N VAL A 142 5.31 5.72 1.22
CA VAL A 142 5.55 6.57 0.06
C VAL A 142 5.28 5.83 -1.24
N LEU A 143 4.90 6.60 -2.27
CA LEU A 143 4.93 6.15 -3.65
C LEU A 143 6.39 6.16 -4.14
N GLU A 144 6.90 5.00 -4.54
CA GLU A 144 8.26 4.85 -5.07
C GLU A 144 8.30 5.16 -6.58
N SER A 145 7.34 4.60 -7.29
CA SER A 145 7.24 4.82 -8.74
C SER A 145 5.84 4.60 -9.26
N LYS A 146 5.56 5.20 -10.39
CA LYS A 146 4.36 4.89 -11.19
C LYS A 146 4.67 5.03 -12.66
N GLU A 147 3.93 4.30 -13.49
CA GLU A 147 4.03 4.37 -14.94
C GLU A 147 2.67 4.18 -15.60
N GLY A 148 2.46 4.81 -16.74
CA GLY A 148 1.23 4.77 -17.51
C GLY A 148 0.35 6.00 -17.34
N GLY A 149 -0.53 6.23 -18.33
CA GLY A 149 -1.44 7.37 -18.38
C GLY A 149 -0.82 8.70 -18.82
N LYS A 150 -1.63 9.75 -18.81
CA LYS A 150 -1.24 11.09 -19.32
C LYS A 150 -0.13 11.76 -18.49
N SER A 151 -0.04 11.46 -17.20
CA SER A 151 0.97 12.06 -16.32
C SER A 151 2.35 11.41 -16.40
N GLY A 152 2.50 10.39 -17.28
CA GLY A 152 3.78 9.76 -17.56
C GLY A 152 4.37 8.99 -16.38
N LYS A 153 5.69 8.86 -16.38
CA LYS A 153 6.46 8.13 -15.41
C LYS A 153 6.90 9.04 -14.25
N PHE A 154 6.75 8.52 -13.04
CA PHE A 154 7.32 9.09 -11.81
C PHE A 154 8.24 8.05 -11.17
N VAL A 155 9.38 8.49 -10.70
CA VAL A 155 10.31 7.70 -9.86
C VAL A 155 10.76 8.62 -8.73
N ARG A 156 10.65 8.15 -7.50
CA ARG A 156 11.13 8.89 -6.33
C ARG A 156 12.65 8.96 -6.37
N SER A 157 13.19 10.15 -6.17
CA SER A 157 14.62 10.43 -6.01
C SER A 157 15.08 10.15 -4.60
#